data_2abe5a251f8a2729eb9ed6ca3e3059d6
#
_entry.id   2abe5a251f8a2729eb9ed6ca3e3059d6
#
_cell.length_a   1.000
_cell.length_b   1.000
_cell.length_c   1.000
_cell.angle_alpha   90.00
_cell.angle_beta   90.00
_cell.angle_gamma   90.00
#
_symmetry.space_group_name_H-M   'P 1'
#
loop_
_entity.id
_entity.type
_entity.pdbx_description
1 polymer ?
#
loop_
_entity_poly.entity_id
_entity_poly.type
_entity_poly.pdbx_seq_one_letter_code
_entity_poly.pdbx_strand_id
1 'polypeptide(L)'
;AMTQTELLKMIGSGAVRDLDLTGRELKNIDFKGCRVENVTFDECTLTECNFDGCGMERVSFRKAVLRNCRFRRAKIAWSDFRYCEIERATFEEAEIRFCDLYRAMLTGIVIMRRARIGETSLYYAYFGEGVNIRRENIAGGRLLQQDLDAYRRFLIEWNTSGTGVRRNDRAEQSAWSPD
;
A
#
# COMPACT_ATOMS: atom_id res chain seq x y z
N ALA A 1 -8.61 16.05 -19.82
CA ALA A 1 -8.47 14.89 -18.95
C ALA A 1 -7.85 13.73 -19.74
N MET A 2 -6.95 12.98 -19.11
CA MET A 2 -6.32 11.83 -19.76
C MET A 2 -7.33 10.73 -20.06
N THR A 3 -7.32 10.22 -21.28
CA THR A 3 -8.14 9.09 -21.68
C THR A 3 -7.43 7.76 -21.32
N GLN A 4 -8.18 6.67 -21.27
CA GLN A 4 -7.59 5.34 -21.07
C GLN A 4 -6.62 4.99 -22.21
N THR A 5 -6.92 5.38 -23.43
CA THR A 5 -6.03 5.15 -24.57
C THR A 5 -4.69 5.84 -24.38
N GLU A 6 -4.69 7.08 -23.89
CA GLU A 6 -3.46 7.83 -23.59
C GLU A 6 -2.65 7.15 -22.48
N LEU A 7 -3.34 6.67 -21.42
CA LEU A 7 -2.70 5.94 -20.35
C LEU A 7 -2.04 4.65 -20.86
N LEU A 8 -2.76 3.87 -21.67
CA LEU A 8 -2.22 2.63 -22.24
C LEU A 8 -1.00 2.91 -23.14
N LYS A 9 -1.01 4.02 -23.83
CA LYS A 9 0.12 4.45 -24.65
C LYS A 9 1.36 4.74 -23.82
N MET A 10 1.19 5.44 -22.71
CA MET A 10 2.28 5.69 -21.76
C MET A 10 2.82 4.37 -21.18
N ILE A 11 1.93 3.49 -20.80
CA ILE A 11 2.31 2.14 -20.31
C ILE A 11 3.14 1.42 -21.39
N GLY A 12 2.73 1.49 -22.64
CA GLY A 12 3.47 0.90 -23.75
C GLY A 12 4.88 1.47 -23.92
N SER A 13 5.12 2.70 -23.50
CA SER A 13 6.44 3.29 -23.49
C SER A 13 7.32 2.86 -22.33
N GLY A 14 6.73 2.20 -21.32
CA GLY A 14 7.43 1.74 -20.11
C GLY A 14 7.53 2.79 -19.01
N ALA A 15 6.99 3.98 -19.20
CA ALA A 15 7.04 5.05 -18.22
C ALA A 15 5.71 5.79 -18.12
N VAL A 16 5.18 5.85 -16.90
CA VAL A 16 3.96 6.60 -16.58
C VAL A 16 4.36 7.70 -15.60
N ARG A 17 4.26 8.94 -16.00
CA ARG A 17 4.78 10.09 -15.24
C ARG A 17 3.84 11.28 -15.26
N ASP A 18 3.92 12.05 -14.18
CA ASP A 18 3.31 13.37 -14.09
C ASP A 18 1.83 13.35 -14.43
N LEU A 19 1.10 12.42 -13.84
CA LEU A 19 -0.32 12.22 -14.08
C LEU A 19 -1.14 12.42 -12.82
N ASP A 20 -2.30 13.01 -13.01
CA ASP A 20 -3.35 13.05 -12.00
C ASP A 20 -4.53 12.18 -12.47
N LEU A 21 -4.68 11.03 -11.83
CA LEU A 21 -5.76 10.09 -12.09
C LEU A 21 -6.79 10.07 -10.96
N THR A 22 -6.79 11.09 -10.10
CA THR A 22 -7.67 11.16 -8.93
C THR A 22 -9.12 10.79 -9.25
N GLY A 23 -9.68 9.91 -8.44
CA GLY A 23 -11.09 9.53 -8.47
C GLY A 23 -11.50 8.59 -9.59
N ARG A 24 -10.56 8.05 -10.36
CA ARG A 24 -10.90 7.16 -11.48
C ARG A 24 -11.11 5.71 -11.04
N GLU A 25 -11.91 5.01 -11.80
CA GLU A 25 -11.98 3.56 -11.76
C GLU A 25 -11.06 2.97 -12.81
N LEU A 26 -10.11 2.15 -12.38
CA LEU A 26 -9.15 1.47 -13.25
C LEU A 26 -9.32 -0.04 -13.07
N LYS A 27 -9.66 -0.74 -14.14
CA LYS A 27 -9.86 -2.19 -14.11
C LYS A 27 -8.93 -2.88 -15.10
N ASN A 28 -8.28 -3.93 -14.64
CA ASN A 28 -7.43 -4.78 -15.48
C ASN A 28 -6.35 -3.99 -16.23
N ILE A 29 -5.80 -2.96 -15.60
CA ILE A 29 -4.71 -2.19 -16.21
C ILE A 29 -3.39 -2.86 -15.83
N ASP A 30 -2.59 -3.16 -16.83
CA ASP A 30 -1.31 -3.82 -16.66
C ASP A 30 -0.15 -2.82 -16.76
N PHE A 31 0.35 -2.43 -15.58
CA PHE A 31 1.52 -1.55 -15.46
C PHE A 31 2.84 -2.32 -15.34
N LYS A 32 2.81 -3.64 -15.47
CA LYS A 32 3.97 -4.50 -15.19
C LYS A 32 5.27 -3.94 -15.75
N GLY A 33 6.26 -3.84 -14.89
CA GLY A 33 7.61 -3.41 -15.25
C GLY A 33 7.76 -1.94 -15.57
N CYS A 34 6.71 -1.15 -15.52
CA CYS A 34 6.79 0.28 -15.79
C CYS A 34 7.48 1.04 -14.67
N ARG A 35 8.12 2.13 -15.04
CA ARG A 35 8.45 3.19 -14.09
C ARG A 35 7.20 4.04 -13.90
N VAL A 36 6.82 4.23 -12.66
CA VAL A 36 5.66 5.06 -12.30
C VAL A 36 6.16 6.15 -11.37
N GLU A 37 6.20 7.38 -11.84
CA GLU A 37 6.78 8.50 -11.11
C GLU A 37 5.84 9.70 -11.10
N ASN A 38 5.67 10.29 -9.92
CA ASN A 38 4.84 11.49 -9.76
C ASN A 38 3.44 11.29 -10.35
N VAL A 39 2.77 10.24 -9.91
CA VAL A 39 1.42 9.88 -10.34
C VAL A 39 0.49 9.85 -9.14
N THR A 40 -0.66 10.45 -9.27
CA THR A 40 -1.70 10.42 -8.24
C THR A 40 -2.80 9.45 -8.64
N PHE A 41 -3.00 8.44 -7.78
CA PHE A 41 -4.15 7.53 -7.81
C PHE A 41 -5.09 7.81 -6.62
N ASP A 42 -5.04 9.01 -6.06
CA ASP A 42 -5.86 9.35 -4.89
C ASP A 42 -7.34 9.13 -5.19
N GLU A 43 -8.02 8.52 -4.23
CA GLU A 43 -9.45 8.23 -4.32
C GLU A 43 -9.84 7.37 -5.53
N CYS A 44 -8.88 6.75 -6.21
CA CYS A 44 -9.14 5.78 -7.26
C CYS A 44 -9.67 4.47 -6.69
N THR A 45 -10.44 3.76 -7.50
CA THR A 45 -10.72 2.35 -7.29
C THR A 45 -9.95 1.56 -8.35
N LEU A 46 -8.97 0.77 -7.90
CA LEU A 46 -8.17 -0.07 -8.78
C LEU A 46 -8.55 -1.53 -8.54
N THR A 47 -9.03 -2.18 -9.59
CA THR A 47 -9.43 -3.59 -9.52
C THR A 47 -8.61 -4.40 -10.51
N GLU A 48 -7.95 -5.44 -10.00
CA GLU A 48 -7.14 -6.35 -10.81
C GLU A 48 -6.07 -5.63 -11.65
N CYS A 49 -5.49 -4.57 -11.09
CA CYS A 49 -4.38 -3.87 -11.71
C CYS A 49 -3.05 -4.54 -11.35
N ASN A 50 -2.15 -4.62 -12.31
CA ASN A 50 -0.87 -5.28 -12.15
C ASN A 50 0.28 -4.26 -12.11
N PHE A 51 0.96 -4.19 -10.97
CA PHE A 51 2.15 -3.37 -10.76
C PHE A 51 3.39 -4.23 -10.51
N ASP A 52 3.38 -5.50 -10.93
CA ASP A 52 4.52 -6.40 -10.74
C ASP A 52 5.78 -5.80 -11.38
N GLY A 53 6.87 -5.80 -10.65
CA GLY A 53 8.15 -5.31 -11.13
C GLY A 53 8.23 -3.81 -11.41
N CYS A 54 7.22 -3.04 -11.03
CA CYS A 54 7.26 -1.58 -11.21
C CYS A 54 8.31 -0.94 -10.31
N GLY A 55 8.96 0.10 -10.84
CA GLY A 55 9.69 1.06 -10.03
C GLY A 55 8.78 2.26 -9.77
N MET A 56 8.32 2.41 -8.55
CA MET A 56 7.34 3.42 -8.18
C MET A 56 7.99 4.45 -7.26
N GLU A 57 7.92 5.71 -7.63
CA GLU A 57 8.47 6.80 -6.84
C GLU A 57 7.55 8.00 -6.87
N ARG A 58 7.27 8.58 -5.71
CA ARG A 58 6.33 9.69 -5.56
C ARG A 58 4.98 9.40 -6.19
N VAL A 59 4.44 8.26 -5.82
CA VAL A 59 3.11 7.82 -6.23
C VAL A 59 2.18 7.94 -5.04
N SER A 60 1.01 8.50 -5.25
CA SER A 60 0.01 8.64 -4.18
C SER A 60 -1.20 7.75 -4.44
N PHE A 61 -1.56 6.98 -3.40
CA PHE A 61 -2.76 6.15 -3.34
C PHE A 61 -3.64 6.57 -2.16
N ARG A 62 -3.58 7.81 -1.76
CA ARG A 62 -4.31 8.30 -0.60
C ARG A 62 -5.81 8.09 -0.79
N LYS A 63 -6.44 7.41 0.17
CA LYS A 63 -7.88 7.06 0.13
C LYS A 63 -8.28 6.21 -1.09
N ALA A 64 -7.33 5.61 -1.77
CA ALA A 64 -7.63 4.69 -2.86
C ALA A 64 -8.14 3.36 -2.31
N VAL A 65 -8.90 2.65 -3.14
CA VAL A 65 -9.32 1.28 -2.88
C VAL A 65 -8.66 0.38 -3.91
N LEU A 66 -7.83 -0.54 -3.44
CA LEU A 66 -7.11 -1.49 -4.28
C LEU A 66 -7.67 -2.89 -4.03
N ARG A 67 -8.25 -3.51 -5.05
CA ARG A 67 -8.80 -4.87 -4.96
C ARG A 67 -8.11 -5.80 -5.94
N ASN A 68 -7.60 -6.92 -5.44
CA ASN A 68 -6.91 -7.93 -6.25
C ASN A 68 -5.77 -7.34 -7.09
N CYS A 69 -5.04 -6.39 -6.53
CA CYS A 69 -3.91 -5.78 -7.21
C CYS A 69 -2.62 -6.54 -6.90
N ARG A 70 -1.66 -6.44 -7.80
CA ARG A 70 -0.39 -7.14 -7.70
C ARG A 70 0.76 -6.16 -7.67
N PHE A 71 1.67 -6.38 -6.72
CA PHE A 71 2.89 -5.58 -6.54
C PHE A 71 4.11 -6.49 -6.33
N ARG A 72 4.13 -7.66 -6.96
CA ARG A 72 5.25 -8.59 -6.80
C ARG A 72 6.52 -7.96 -7.33
N ARG A 73 7.58 -8.01 -6.52
CA ARG A 73 8.89 -7.45 -6.86
C ARG A 73 8.87 -5.96 -7.21
N ALA A 74 7.80 -5.26 -6.87
CA ALA A 74 7.75 -3.82 -7.04
C ALA A 74 8.71 -3.14 -6.08
N LYS A 75 9.35 -2.08 -6.53
CA LYS A 75 10.15 -1.20 -5.69
C LYS A 75 9.38 0.09 -5.51
N ILE A 76 8.88 0.30 -4.30
CA ILE A 76 8.00 1.42 -3.99
C ILE A 76 8.70 2.32 -3.00
N ALA A 77 8.96 3.54 -3.38
CA ALA A 77 9.65 4.50 -2.54
C ALA A 77 8.97 5.87 -2.55
N TRP A 78 9.09 6.59 -1.42
CA TRP A 78 8.58 7.95 -1.29
C TRP A 78 7.12 8.10 -1.72
N SER A 79 6.28 7.11 -1.36
CA SER A 79 4.91 7.01 -1.83
C SER A 79 3.92 7.07 -0.68
N ASP A 80 2.72 7.54 -0.98
CA ASP A 80 1.69 7.83 0.02
C ASP A 80 0.54 6.81 -0.11
N PHE A 81 0.36 5.99 0.94
CA PHE A 81 -0.74 5.03 1.04
C PHE A 81 -1.67 5.37 2.21
N ARG A 82 -1.65 6.61 2.69
CA ARG A 82 -2.49 6.99 3.83
C ARG A 82 -3.96 6.77 3.51
N TYR A 83 -4.66 6.16 4.45
CA TYR A 83 -6.09 5.88 4.37
C TYR A 83 -6.48 5.01 3.18
N CYS A 84 -5.55 4.35 2.51
CA CYS A 84 -5.92 3.45 1.43
C CYS A 84 -6.52 2.16 2.01
N GLU A 85 -7.39 1.55 1.23
CA GLU A 85 -7.93 0.23 1.52
C GLU A 85 -7.32 -0.75 0.52
N ILE A 86 -6.63 -1.75 1.03
CA ILE A 86 -6.02 -2.79 0.22
C ILE A 86 -6.71 -4.11 0.55
N GLU A 87 -7.50 -4.60 -0.39
CA GLU A 87 -8.25 -5.83 -0.23
C GLU A 87 -7.73 -6.87 -1.22
N ARG A 88 -7.16 -7.93 -0.69
CA ARG A 88 -6.55 -9.01 -1.47
C ARG A 88 -5.49 -8.48 -2.45
N ALA A 89 -4.27 -8.52 -2.03
CA ALA A 89 -3.14 -8.07 -2.84
C ALA A 89 -1.94 -8.99 -2.64
N THR A 90 -0.97 -8.91 -3.54
CA THR A 90 0.33 -9.53 -3.31
C THR A 90 1.44 -8.51 -3.37
N PHE A 91 2.29 -8.54 -2.35
CA PHE A 91 3.53 -7.76 -2.26
C PHE A 91 4.74 -8.69 -2.18
N GLU A 92 4.60 -9.91 -2.70
CA GLU A 92 5.68 -10.89 -2.67
C GLU A 92 6.97 -10.31 -3.24
N GLU A 93 8.03 -10.36 -2.44
CA GLU A 93 9.35 -9.84 -2.80
C GLU A 93 9.40 -8.34 -3.11
N ALA A 94 8.38 -7.58 -2.72
CA ALA A 94 8.37 -6.14 -2.91
C ALA A 94 9.31 -5.45 -1.91
N GLU A 95 9.79 -4.29 -2.29
CA GLU A 95 10.51 -3.39 -1.40
C GLU A 95 9.68 -2.12 -1.22
N ILE A 96 9.36 -1.80 0.03
CA ILE A 96 8.57 -0.61 0.38
C ILE A 96 9.45 0.22 1.32
N ARG A 97 9.86 1.40 0.89
CA ARG A 97 10.75 2.26 1.67
C ARG A 97 10.33 3.71 1.61
N PHE A 98 10.50 4.41 2.71
CA PHE A 98 10.16 5.84 2.82
C PHE A 98 8.71 6.13 2.39
N CYS A 99 7.80 5.22 2.73
CA CYS A 99 6.38 5.34 2.43
C CYS A 99 5.57 5.63 3.68
N ASP A 100 4.32 5.99 3.49
CA ASP A 100 3.41 6.27 4.58
C ASP A 100 2.14 5.43 4.42
N LEU A 101 1.92 4.51 5.36
CA LEU A 101 0.71 3.69 5.43
C LEU A 101 -0.17 4.10 6.62
N TYR A 102 -0.08 5.34 7.05
CA TYR A 102 -0.89 5.84 8.16
C TYR A 102 -2.38 5.56 7.89
N ARG A 103 -3.00 4.84 8.83
CA ARG A 103 -4.41 4.42 8.74
C ARG A 103 -4.79 3.64 7.47
N ALA A 104 -3.85 3.04 6.80
CA ALA A 104 -4.16 2.11 5.74
C ALA A 104 -4.87 0.88 6.30
N MET A 105 -5.80 0.33 5.53
CA MET A 105 -6.51 -0.90 5.90
C MET A 105 -6.17 -2.01 4.92
N LEU A 106 -5.55 -3.07 5.43
CA LEU A 106 -5.23 -4.25 4.64
C LEU A 106 -6.14 -5.39 5.09
N THR A 107 -6.93 -5.93 4.17
CA THR A 107 -7.92 -6.96 4.47
C THR A 107 -7.91 -8.07 3.42
N GLY A 108 -8.55 -9.19 3.75
CA GLY A 108 -8.52 -10.37 2.91
C GLY A 108 -7.12 -10.99 2.88
N ILE A 109 -6.85 -11.80 1.88
CA ILE A 109 -5.53 -12.41 1.74
C ILE A 109 -4.56 -11.39 1.14
N VAL A 110 -3.58 -10.96 1.92
CA VAL A 110 -2.50 -10.09 1.49
C VAL A 110 -1.17 -10.82 1.70
N ILE A 111 -0.51 -11.11 0.60
CA ILE A 111 0.72 -11.89 0.61
C ILE A 111 1.91 -10.95 0.77
N MET A 112 2.70 -11.18 1.83
CA MET A 112 3.88 -10.39 2.16
C MET A 112 5.17 -11.23 2.12
N ARG A 113 5.14 -12.39 1.50
CA ARG A 113 6.28 -13.30 1.48
C ARG A 113 7.52 -12.61 0.91
N ARG A 114 8.59 -12.55 1.72
CA ARG A 114 9.85 -11.90 1.37
C ARG A 114 9.74 -10.41 1.03
N ALA A 115 8.63 -9.78 1.34
CA ALA A 115 8.53 -8.33 1.24
C ALA A 115 9.41 -7.68 2.29
N ARG A 116 10.03 -6.56 1.94
CA ARG A 116 10.84 -5.77 2.85
C ARG A 116 10.23 -4.39 3.00
N ILE A 117 9.93 -4.03 4.24
CA ILE A 117 9.36 -2.75 4.61
C ILE A 117 10.38 -2.05 5.49
N GLY A 118 10.88 -0.92 5.05
CA GLY A 118 11.85 -0.16 5.81
C GLY A 118 11.57 1.34 5.75
N GLU A 119 11.89 2.04 6.84
CA GLU A 119 11.75 3.50 6.92
C GLU A 119 10.38 3.98 6.47
N THR A 120 9.34 3.25 6.87
CA THR A 120 7.96 3.41 6.42
C THR A 120 7.05 3.50 7.63
N SER A 121 6.15 4.47 7.62
CA SER A 121 5.14 4.59 8.67
C SER A 121 4.06 3.54 8.51
N LEU A 122 3.86 2.75 9.58
CA LEU A 122 2.75 1.83 9.71
C LEU A 122 1.78 2.29 10.82
N TYR A 123 1.86 3.55 11.18
CA TYR A 123 1.15 4.08 12.32
C TYR A 123 -0.37 4.01 12.11
N TYR A 124 -1.06 3.38 13.04
CA TYR A 124 -2.49 3.10 12.97
C TYR A 124 -2.93 2.33 11.71
N ALA A 125 -2.02 1.69 10.99
CA ALA A 125 -2.42 0.77 9.94
C ALA A 125 -3.16 -0.43 10.53
N TYR A 126 -4.19 -0.88 9.83
CA TYR A 126 -4.97 -2.05 10.20
C TYR A 126 -4.54 -3.24 9.34
N PHE A 127 -4.21 -4.32 10.01
CA PHE A 127 -3.85 -5.58 9.34
C PHE A 127 -4.88 -6.63 9.72
N GLY A 128 -5.72 -7.01 8.77
CA GLY A 128 -6.76 -8.01 8.97
C GLY A 128 -6.20 -9.42 9.12
N GLU A 129 -7.08 -10.37 9.38
CA GLU A 129 -6.72 -11.77 9.70
C GLU A 129 -5.92 -12.45 8.57
N GLY A 130 -6.24 -12.16 7.31
CA GLY A 130 -5.60 -12.77 6.15
C GLY A 130 -4.31 -12.08 5.70
N VAL A 131 -3.82 -11.08 6.44
CA VAL A 131 -2.61 -10.34 6.10
C VAL A 131 -1.41 -11.02 6.72
N ASN A 132 -0.55 -11.58 5.90
CA ASN A 132 0.62 -12.32 6.35
C ASN A 132 1.85 -11.42 6.46
N ILE A 133 1.79 -10.46 7.37
CA ILE A 133 2.95 -9.65 7.73
C ILE A 133 3.66 -10.24 8.93
N ARG A 134 4.98 -10.36 8.88
CA ARG A 134 5.80 -10.95 9.90
C ARG A 134 6.92 -10.00 10.31
N ARG A 135 7.55 -10.32 11.43
CA ARG A 135 8.66 -9.55 11.95
C ARG A 135 9.81 -9.43 10.93
N GLU A 136 10.11 -10.50 10.22
CA GLU A 136 11.17 -10.51 9.22
C GLU A 136 10.92 -9.57 8.04
N ASN A 137 9.66 -9.23 7.75
CA ASN A 137 9.34 -8.24 6.73
C ASN A 137 9.89 -6.85 7.07
N ILE A 138 10.09 -6.58 8.34
CA ILE A 138 10.49 -5.27 8.87
C ILE A 138 11.92 -5.28 9.41
N ALA A 139 12.45 -6.45 9.74
CA ALA A 139 13.71 -6.60 10.47
C ALA A 139 14.93 -6.00 9.74
N GLY A 140 14.91 -5.94 8.41
CA GLY A 140 16.00 -5.34 7.63
C GLY A 140 15.86 -3.83 7.42
N GLY A 141 14.76 -3.24 7.85
CA GLY A 141 14.47 -1.83 7.66
C GLY A 141 14.62 -1.02 8.96
N ARG A 142 14.79 0.27 8.80
CA ARG A 142 14.79 1.18 9.93
C ARG A 142 13.44 1.90 9.97
N LEU A 143 12.66 1.60 10.99
CA LEU A 143 11.38 2.27 11.23
C LEU A 143 11.61 3.52 12.09
N LEU A 144 10.76 4.50 11.91
CA LEU A 144 10.68 5.61 12.84
C LEU A 144 10.22 5.09 14.21
N GLN A 145 10.59 5.75 15.29
CA GLN A 145 10.28 5.26 16.65
C GLN A 145 8.76 5.08 16.85
N GLN A 146 7.99 6.03 16.37
CA GLN A 146 6.53 5.98 16.43
C GLN A 146 5.95 4.80 15.67
N ASP A 147 6.59 4.40 14.58
CA ASP A 147 6.16 3.26 13.78
C ASP A 147 6.48 1.94 14.46
N LEU A 148 7.61 1.89 15.16
CA LEU A 148 7.94 0.73 15.99
C LEU A 148 6.93 0.53 17.09
N ASP A 149 6.50 1.59 17.74
CA ASP A 149 5.52 1.52 18.82
C ASP A 149 4.14 1.09 18.30
N ALA A 150 3.74 1.60 17.14
CA ALA A 150 2.52 1.19 16.48
C ALA A 150 2.56 -0.28 16.07
N TYR A 151 3.68 -0.73 15.53
CA TYR A 151 3.87 -2.12 15.15
C TYR A 151 3.87 -3.06 16.37
N ARG A 152 4.50 -2.65 17.45
CA ARG A 152 4.48 -3.43 18.71
C ARG A 152 3.06 -3.58 19.23
N ARG A 153 2.28 -2.50 19.22
CA ARG A 153 0.86 -2.58 19.62
C ARG A 153 0.08 -3.52 18.72
N PHE A 154 0.27 -3.41 17.43
CA PHE A 154 -0.34 -4.33 16.46
C PHE A 154 -0.02 -5.79 16.79
N LEU A 155 1.25 -6.13 17.06
CA LEU A 155 1.63 -7.48 17.41
C LEU A 155 0.98 -7.99 18.69
N ILE A 156 0.86 -7.12 19.69
CA ILE A 156 0.21 -7.46 20.95
C ILE A 156 -1.27 -7.76 20.72
N GLU A 157 -1.96 -6.87 20.04
CA GLU A 157 -3.38 -7.05 19.71
C GLU A 157 -3.63 -8.28 18.86
N TRP A 158 -2.78 -8.51 17.87
CA TRP A 158 -2.84 -9.67 17.00
C TRP A 158 -2.73 -10.97 17.82
N ASN A 159 -1.70 -11.05 18.63
CA ASN A 159 -1.46 -12.24 19.45
C ASN A 159 -2.53 -12.47 20.52
N THR A 160 -3.11 -11.38 21.04
CA THR A 160 -4.13 -11.45 22.10
C THR A 160 -5.51 -11.77 21.55
N SER A 161 -5.87 -11.22 20.39
CA SER A 161 -7.19 -11.41 19.80
C SER A 161 -7.35 -12.78 19.14
N GLY A 162 -6.27 -13.40 18.71
CA GLY A 162 -6.27 -14.65 17.95
C GLY A 162 -6.88 -14.55 16.56
N THR A 163 -7.41 -13.41 16.19
CA THR A 163 -8.08 -13.18 14.90
C THR A 163 -7.33 -12.22 14.00
N GLY A 164 -6.33 -11.54 14.53
CA GLY A 164 -5.63 -10.49 13.83
C GLY A 164 -6.48 -9.25 13.57
N VAL A 165 -7.68 -9.21 14.12
CA VAL A 165 -8.58 -8.08 13.95
C VAL A 165 -8.41 -7.13 15.12
N ARG A 166 -8.16 -5.87 14.85
CA ARG A 166 -8.11 -4.84 15.88
C ARG A 166 -9.47 -4.58 16.44
N ARG A 167 -9.51 -4.54 17.77
CA ARG A 167 -10.69 -4.06 18.47
C ARG A 167 -10.53 -2.56 18.68
N ASN A 168 -11.60 -1.83 18.57
CA ASN A 168 -11.66 -0.38 18.84
C ASN A 168 -10.93 0.54 17.85
N ASP A 169 -10.77 0.11 16.63
CA ASP A 169 -10.20 0.99 15.61
C ASP A 169 -10.90 2.34 15.54
N ARG A 170 -12.23 2.35 15.73
CA ARG A 170 -13.01 3.59 15.74
C ARG A 170 -12.66 4.50 16.91
N ALA A 171 -12.46 3.94 18.10
CA ALA A 171 -12.13 4.72 19.28
C ALA A 171 -10.72 5.31 19.18
N GLU A 172 -9.77 4.50 18.72
CA GLU A 172 -8.41 4.98 18.48
C GLU A 172 -8.35 5.99 17.34
N GLN A 173 -9.12 5.75 16.28
CA GLN A 173 -9.23 6.68 15.16
C GLN A 173 -9.87 8.00 15.53
N SER A 174 -10.84 8.00 16.47
CA SER A 174 -11.47 9.23 16.94
C SER A 174 -10.59 10.01 17.90
N ALA A 175 -9.71 9.34 18.64
CA ALA A 175 -8.74 9.97 19.54
C ALA A 175 -7.57 10.59 18.78
N TRP A 176 -7.36 10.20 17.55
CA TRP A 176 -6.31 10.69 16.68
C TRP A 176 -6.87 11.67 15.68
N SER A 177 -6.54 12.93 15.84
CA SER A 177 -6.87 13.93 14.84
C SER A 177 -5.85 13.85 13.73
N PRO A 178 -6.25 13.53 12.50
CA PRO A 178 -5.37 13.71 11.37
C PRO A 178 -5.32 15.17 11.04
N ASP A 179 -4.25 15.77 11.27
CA ASP A 179 -3.98 17.09 10.70
C ASP A 179 -3.47 16.94 9.27
#